data_642e27f378f25979649b6e58edf057be
#
_entry.id   642e27f378f25979649b6e58edf057be
#
_cell.length_a   1.000
_cell.length_b   1.000
_cell.length_c   1.000
_cell.angle_alpha   90.00
_cell.angle_beta   90.00
_cell.angle_gamma   90.00
#
_symmetry.space_group_name_H-M   'P 1'
#
loop_
_entity.id
_entity.type
_entity.pdbx_description
1 polymer ?
#
loop_
_entity_poly.entity_id
_entity_poly.type
_entity_poly.pdbx_seq_one_letter_code
_entity_poly.pdbx_strand_id
1 'polypeptide(L)'
;MKFGRLILANLFRKKARLVLTIGSFAVALFLFALLGVVNDAFSRGADVVSADRLVTINRTSIINTIPLSYRDEILRIPGVKYITHDNWFGGVYQDPKNFFPQFVIDPENQRQVFPELIVPDDQWNTFLKDRQGAIVGAVTMKRFGWKIGDRIPIKTTIYGLQDRSFEFNIDGVYHGAKPEDDESQFWFQWEYFKESVPDRFKGQVGWYTIRIANPDDAPRIAKTIDNMYLNSPYETKTETESAFAQGWVKQFGNIKFLIMSIGTVVFFTLLLVTGNTMAISVRERTNELGVLKAIGFPDRAVLGFILGESIAIALAGCVGLLFALAAIPALSRAMAGLLPPLLVTAKTLAYGVIAALVVGFASGILPAYGAMRMRVVTALRRV
;
A
#
# COMPACT_ATOMS: atom_id res chain seq x y z
N MET A 1 3.12 -39.54 15.53
CA MET A 1 3.31 -38.64 16.69
C MET A 1 4.62 -38.82 17.47
N LYS A 2 5.32 -39.97 17.42
CA LYS A 2 6.60 -40.18 18.15
C LYS A 2 7.75 -39.30 17.67
N PHE A 3 7.76 -38.93 16.39
CA PHE A 3 8.85 -38.12 15.77
C PHE A 3 8.80 -36.62 16.12
N GLY A 4 7.63 -36.02 16.37
CA GLY A 4 7.50 -34.60 16.71
C GLY A 4 8.20 -34.22 18.02
N ARG A 5 8.14 -35.10 19.05
CA ARG A 5 8.83 -34.88 20.32
C ARG A 5 10.36 -34.89 20.16
N LEU A 6 10.88 -35.73 19.28
CA LEU A 6 12.31 -35.80 18.96
C LEU A 6 12.79 -34.54 18.23
N ILE A 7 12.02 -34.03 17.25
CA ILE A 7 12.32 -32.78 16.52
C ILE A 7 12.33 -31.61 17.52
N LEU A 8 11.32 -31.47 18.37
CA LEU A 8 11.25 -30.40 19.36
C LEU A 8 12.40 -30.47 20.37
N ALA A 9 12.69 -31.64 20.95
CA ALA A 9 13.80 -31.82 21.89
C ALA A 9 15.14 -31.42 21.27
N ASN A 10 15.34 -31.72 19.99
CA ASN A 10 16.54 -31.37 19.26
C ASN A 10 16.65 -29.86 18.97
N LEU A 11 15.56 -29.21 18.61
CA LEU A 11 15.50 -27.77 18.35
C LEU A 11 15.90 -26.96 19.61
N PHE A 12 15.42 -27.37 20.79
CA PHE A 12 15.67 -26.65 22.03
C PHE A 12 17.08 -26.89 22.65
N ARG A 13 17.87 -27.79 22.10
CA ARG A 13 19.21 -28.11 22.61
C ARG A 13 20.20 -26.94 22.52
N LYS A 14 20.12 -26.11 21.45
CA LYS A 14 20.94 -24.90 21.28
C LYS A 14 20.04 -23.67 21.14
N LYS A 15 19.54 -23.18 22.27
CA LYS A 15 18.55 -22.09 22.36
C LYS A 15 18.96 -20.83 21.59
N ALA A 16 20.23 -20.41 21.69
CA ALA A 16 20.72 -19.20 21.01
C ALA A 16 20.61 -19.35 19.48
N ARG A 17 21.03 -20.49 18.92
CA ARG A 17 20.93 -20.77 17.47
C ARG A 17 19.48 -20.80 17.02
N LEU A 18 18.62 -21.48 17.78
CA LEU A 18 17.18 -21.56 17.48
C LEU A 18 16.56 -20.18 17.42
N VAL A 19 16.77 -19.34 18.45
CA VAL A 19 16.24 -17.98 18.52
C VAL A 19 16.74 -17.13 17.36
N LEU A 20 18.04 -17.16 17.06
CA LEU A 20 18.60 -16.39 15.94
C LEU A 20 18.07 -16.85 14.59
N THR A 21 17.89 -18.14 14.38
CA THR A 21 17.36 -18.66 13.10
C THR A 21 15.88 -18.35 12.95
N ILE A 22 15.08 -18.56 14.00
CA ILE A 22 13.65 -18.16 13.99
C ILE A 22 13.53 -16.65 13.82
N GLY A 23 14.36 -15.85 14.50
CA GLY A 23 14.41 -14.41 14.36
C GLY A 23 14.71 -13.97 12.93
N SER A 24 15.67 -14.61 12.26
CA SER A 24 15.97 -14.33 10.85
C SER A 24 14.79 -14.63 9.92
N PHE A 25 14.09 -15.76 10.15
CA PHE A 25 12.85 -16.07 9.43
C PHE A 25 11.75 -15.04 9.73
N ALA A 26 11.57 -14.68 10.98
CA ALA A 26 10.55 -13.71 11.39
C ALA A 26 10.76 -12.34 10.74
N VAL A 27 11.99 -11.82 10.73
CA VAL A 27 12.34 -10.57 10.06
C VAL A 27 12.12 -10.66 8.56
N ALA A 28 12.56 -11.76 7.92
CA ALA A 28 12.40 -11.94 6.48
C ALA A 28 10.92 -12.04 6.07
N LEU A 29 10.09 -12.76 6.83
CA LEU A 29 8.65 -12.90 6.58
C LEU A 29 7.88 -11.60 6.89
N PHE A 30 8.32 -10.86 7.90
CA PHE A 30 7.80 -9.51 8.15
C PHE A 30 8.07 -8.58 6.96
N LEU A 31 9.32 -8.54 6.46
CA LEU A 31 9.68 -7.76 5.28
C LEU A 31 8.93 -8.22 4.04
N PHE A 32 8.75 -9.52 3.85
CA PHE A 32 7.95 -10.06 2.77
C PHE A 32 6.50 -9.56 2.85
N ALA A 33 5.87 -9.63 4.02
CA ALA A 33 4.53 -9.14 4.23
C ALA A 33 4.43 -7.62 3.97
N LEU A 34 5.38 -6.84 4.47
CA LEU A 34 5.44 -5.39 4.27
C LEU A 34 5.57 -5.05 2.77
N LEU A 35 6.52 -5.68 2.06
CA LEU A 35 6.72 -5.47 0.63
C LEU A 35 5.48 -5.90 -0.17
N GLY A 36 4.85 -7.03 0.20
CA GLY A 36 3.62 -7.52 -0.41
C GLY A 36 2.47 -6.54 -0.22
N VAL A 37 2.29 -6.01 0.99
CA VAL A 37 1.26 -5.01 1.30
C VAL A 37 1.49 -3.71 0.56
N VAL A 38 2.74 -3.23 0.47
CA VAL A 38 3.08 -2.03 -0.31
C VAL A 38 2.77 -2.26 -1.80
N ASN A 39 3.20 -3.39 -2.36
CA ASN A 39 2.88 -3.73 -3.76
C ASN A 39 1.36 -3.79 -4.00
N ASP A 40 0.61 -4.41 -3.09
CA ASP A 40 -0.84 -4.52 -3.16
C ASP A 40 -1.52 -3.14 -3.03
N ALA A 41 -1.02 -2.25 -2.18
CA ALA A 41 -1.56 -0.91 -2.00
C ALA A 41 -1.43 -0.09 -3.30
N PHE A 42 -0.26 -0.12 -3.93
CA PHE A 42 -0.06 0.55 -5.23
C PHE A 42 -0.84 -0.11 -6.38
N SER A 43 -0.98 -1.43 -6.37
CA SER A 43 -1.77 -2.14 -7.40
C SER A 43 -3.27 -1.90 -7.23
N ARG A 44 -3.77 -1.96 -6.00
CA ARG A 44 -5.19 -1.74 -5.68
C ARG A 44 -5.62 -0.29 -5.86
N GLY A 45 -4.73 0.69 -5.64
CA GLY A 45 -5.03 2.09 -5.93
C GLY A 45 -5.51 2.29 -7.37
N ALA A 46 -5.14 1.39 -8.28
CA ALA A 46 -5.64 1.38 -9.66
C ALA A 46 -6.93 0.56 -9.88
N ASP A 47 -7.22 -0.41 -9.00
CA ASP A 47 -8.36 -1.33 -9.10
C ASP A 47 -9.59 -0.88 -8.29
N VAL A 48 -9.38 -0.08 -7.22
CA VAL A 48 -10.46 0.48 -6.36
C VAL A 48 -11.17 1.64 -7.04
N VAL A 49 -10.52 2.23 -8.02
CA VAL A 49 -11.02 3.35 -8.80
C VAL A 49 -12.23 2.94 -9.63
N SER A 50 -13.27 3.79 -9.63
CA SER A 50 -14.51 3.50 -10.34
C SER A 50 -14.29 3.41 -11.86
N ALA A 51 -14.80 2.35 -12.48
CA ALA A 51 -14.67 2.14 -13.92
C ALA A 51 -15.46 3.18 -14.75
N ASP A 52 -16.42 3.88 -14.12
CA ASP A 52 -17.26 4.91 -14.74
C ASP A 52 -16.73 6.32 -14.55
N ARG A 53 -15.46 6.48 -14.11
CA ARG A 53 -14.84 7.81 -13.94
C ARG A 53 -13.69 8.06 -14.90
N LEU A 54 -13.68 9.28 -15.44
CA LEU A 54 -12.59 9.83 -16.26
C LEU A 54 -11.94 11.00 -15.52
N VAL A 55 -10.65 11.15 -15.69
CA VAL A 55 -9.89 12.31 -15.21
C VAL A 55 -9.36 13.06 -16.41
N THR A 56 -9.64 14.38 -16.48
CA THR A 56 -9.14 15.29 -17.51
C THR A 56 -8.17 16.28 -16.90
N ILE A 57 -6.94 16.24 -17.34
CA ILE A 57 -5.86 17.13 -16.91
C ILE A 57 -5.33 17.95 -18.08
N ASN A 58 -4.51 18.95 -17.81
CA ASN A 58 -3.71 19.57 -18.86
C ASN A 58 -2.75 18.54 -19.49
N ARG A 59 -2.70 18.49 -20.82
CA ARG A 59 -1.93 17.49 -21.58
C ARG A 59 -0.46 17.48 -21.25
N THR A 60 0.11 18.64 -20.91
CA THR A 60 1.54 18.79 -20.66
C THR A 60 1.91 18.34 -19.26
N SER A 61 1.13 18.70 -18.25
CA SER A 61 1.40 18.38 -16.84
C SER A 61 0.16 18.59 -15.98
N ILE A 62 0.00 17.76 -14.95
CA ILE A 62 -1.04 17.93 -13.92
C ILE A 62 -0.87 19.22 -13.10
N ILE A 63 0.35 19.79 -13.07
CA ILE A 63 0.61 21.05 -12.36
C ILE A 63 0.02 22.25 -13.13
N ASN A 64 -0.14 22.12 -14.44
CA ASN A 64 -0.75 23.13 -15.27
C ASN A 64 -2.27 23.08 -15.12
N THR A 65 -2.85 24.23 -14.94
CA THR A 65 -4.31 24.38 -14.84
C THR A 65 -4.99 24.36 -16.20
N ILE A 66 -6.29 24.10 -16.20
CA ILE A 66 -7.19 24.16 -17.36
C ILE A 66 -8.36 25.10 -17.05
N PRO A 67 -8.99 25.71 -18.09
CA PRO A 67 -10.08 26.68 -17.86
C PRO A 67 -11.30 26.05 -17.22
N LEU A 68 -11.89 26.76 -16.24
CA LEU A 68 -13.16 26.36 -15.61
C LEU A 68 -14.34 26.30 -16.62
N SER A 69 -14.26 27.10 -17.69
CA SER A 69 -15.29 27.11 -18.76
C SER A 69 -15.46 25.79 -19.49
N TYR A 70 -14.46 24.91 -19.47
CA TYR A 70 -14.56 23.59 -20.11
C TYR A 70 -15.59 22.68 -19.47
N ARG A 71 -15.94 22.94 -18.18
CA ARG A 71 -16.94 22.18 -17.42
C ARG A 71 -18.27 22.06 -18.18
N ASP A 72 -18.82 23.18 -18.62
CA ASP A 72 -20.14 23.24 -19.23
C ASP A 72 -20.17 22.61 -20.62
N GLU A 73 -19.06 22.68 -21.35
CA GLU A 73 -18.91 22.03 -22.67
C GLU A 73 -18.79 20.53 -22.53
N ILE A 74 -17.99 20.04 -21.56
CA ILE A 74 -17.82 18.61 -21.26
C ILE A 74 -19.12 18.00 -20.79
N LEU A 75 -19.89 18.70 -19.95
CA LEU A 75 -21.16 18.22 -19.41
C LEU A 75 -22.21 17.96 -20.52
N ARG A 76 -22.09 18.63 -21.67
CA ARG A 76 -23.01 18.45 -22.83
C ARG A 76 -22.70 17.20 -23.65
N ILE A 77 -21.59 16.52 -23.42
CA ILE A 77 -21.18 15.33 -24.18
C ILE A 77 -22.11 14.16 -23.82
N PRO A 78 -22.74 13.50 -24.81
CA PRO A 78 -23.59 12.35 -24.57
C PRO A 78 -22.88 11.23 -23.82
N GLY A 79 -23.43 10.83 -22.69
CA GLY A 79 -22.87 9.81 -21.80
C GLY A 79 -22.16 10.39 -20.55
N VAL A 80 -21.92 11.69 -20.47
CA VAL A 80 -21.47 12.36 -19.24
C VAL A 80 -22.67 12.55 -18.32
N LYS A 81 -22.56 12.15 -17.04
CA LYS A 81 -23.60 12.32 -16.02
C LYS A 81 -23.32 13.46 -15.07
N TYR A 82 -22.12 13.44 -14.49
CA TYR A 82 -21.69 14.42 -13.50
C TYR A 82 -20.26 14.81 -13.77
N ILE A 83 -19.90 16.03 -13.40
CA ILE A 83 -18.53 16.56 -13.48
C ILE A 83 -18.25 17.37 -12.23
N THR A 84 -17.09 17.17 -11.64
CA THR A 84 -16.55 18.02 -10.58
C THR A 84 -15.16 18.49 -11.00
N HIS A 85 -14.66 19.52 -10.32
CA HIS A 85 -13.32 20.01 -10.52
C HIS A 85 -12.60 20.16 -9.19
N ASP A 86 -11.31 19.91 -9.23
CA ASP A 86 -10.46 19.97 -8.06
C ASP A 86 -9.19 20.77 -8.35
N ASN A 87 -8.65 21.41 -7.30
CA ASN A 87 -7.31 21.99 -7.33
C ASN A 87 -6.50 21.48 -6.15
N TRP A 88 -5.23 21.23 -6.42
CA TRP A 88 -4.27 20.98 -5.36
C TRP A 88 -3.96 22.26 -4.60
N PHE A 89 -4.11 22.28 -3.27
CA PHE A 89 -3.85 23.46 -2.48
C PHE A 89 -2.41 23.58 -1.99
N GLY A 90 -1.79 22.44 -1.62
CA GLY A 90 -0.38 22.38 -1.23
C GLY A 90 -0.01 23.20 -0.01
N GLY A 91 -0.90 23.27 0.97
CA GLY A 91 -0.66 24.02 2.19
C GLY A 91 0.13 23.25 3.23
N VAL A 92 0.63 23.97 4.22
CA VAL A 92 1.36 23.45 5.38
C VAL A 92 0.60 23.78 6.66
N TYR A 93 0.34 22.74 7.46
CA TYR A 93 -0.24 22.87 8.79
C TYR A 93 0.86 22.78 9.84
N GLN A 94 1.16 23.88 10.53
CA GLN A 94 2.18 24.02 11.59
C GLN A 94 3.62 23.68 11.14
N ASP A 95 3.87 22.44 10.74
CA ASP A 95 5.19 21.93 10.32
C ASP A 95 5.06 21.23 8.95
N PRO A 96 6.02 21.38 8.00
CA PRO A 96 6.02 20.67 6.72
C PRO A 96 5.91 19.14 6.83
N LYS A 97 6.28 18.57 7.98
CA LYS A 97 6.14 17.13 8.26
C LYS A 97 4.67 16.71 8.47
N ASN A 98 3.79 17.67 8.77
CA ASN A 98 2.36 17.45 8.95
C ASN A 98 1.63 17.41 7.60
N PHE A 99 2.17 16.68 6.65
CA PHE A 99 1.58 16.56 5.33
C PHE A 99 0.28 15.75 5.35
N PHE A 100 -0.72 16.25 4.64
CA PHE A 100 -1.94 15.57 4.24
C PHE A 100 -2.45 16.18 2.92
N PRO A 101 -3.12 15.41 2.04
CA PRO A 101 -3.65 15.92 0.78
C PRO A 101 -4.75 16.94 1.01
N GLN A 102 -4.67 18.08 0.33
CA GLN A 102 -5.63 19.17 0.47
C GLN A 102 -6.15 19.55 -0.91
N PHE A 103 -7.46 19.46 -1.08
CA PHE A 103 -8.14 19.73 -2.34
C PHE A 103 -9.17 20.82 -2.19
N VAL A 104 -9.12 21.74 -3.15
CA VAL A 104 -10.22 22.65 -3.40
C VAL A 104 -11.22 21.91 -4.24
N ILE A 105 -12.48 21.79 -3.79
CA ILE A 105 -13.51 21.02 -4.48
C ILE A 105 -14.67 21.89 -4.94
N ASP A 106 -15.33 21.45 -6.03
CA ASP A 106 -16.67 21.92 -6.39
C ASP A 106 -17.71 21.09 -5.59
N PRO A 107 -18.39 21.68 -4.59
CA PRO A 107 -19.30 20.91 -3.75
C PRO A 107 -20.60 20.48 -4.47
N GLU A 108 -20.92 21.07 -5.63
CA GLU A 108 -22.20 20.84 -6.32
C GLU A 108 -22.38 19.37 -6.72
N ASN A 109 -21.34 18.77 -7.33
CA ASN A 109 -21.40 17.41 -7.86
C ASN A 109 -20.44 16.43 -7.16
N GLN A 110 -19.71 16.85 -6.14
CA GLN A 110 -18.69 16.03 -5.48
C GLN A 110 -19.23 14.68 -4.99
N ARG A 111 -20.38 14.70 -4.30
CA ARG A 111 -21.01 13.48 -3.77
C ARG A 111 -21.54 12.55 -4.86
N GLN A 112 -21.95 13.07 -6.02
CA GLN A 112 -22.42 12.31 -7.16
C GLN A 112 -21.26 11.67 -7.92
N VAL A 113 -20.12 12.34 -7.97
CA VAL A 113 -18.89 11.82 -8.61
C VAL A 113 -18.20 10.81 -7.71
N PHE A 114 -18.16 11.04 -6.39
CA PHE A 114 -17.50 10.19 -5.40
C PHE A 114 -18.49 9.65 -4.34
N PRO A 115 -19.48 8.81 -4.71
CA PRO A 115 -20.48 8.30 -3.77
C PRO A 115 -19.91 7.35 -2.71
N GLU A 116 -18.71 6.82 -2.92
CA GLU A 116 -17.98 5.99 -1.95
C GLU A 116 -17.44 6.80 -0.78
N LEU A 117 -17.32 8.13 -0.90
CA LEU A 117 -16.86 9.00 0.18
C LEU A 117 -18.08 9.60 0.88
N ILE A 118 -18.42 9.01 2.01
CA ILE A 118 -19.68 9.23 2.73
C ILE A 118 -19.51 10.35 3.74
N VAL A 119 -20.27 11.42 3.59
CA VAL A 119 -20.41 12.52 4.56
C VAL A 119 -21.84 12.54 5.07
N PRO A 120 -22.12 12.65 6.39
CA PRO A 120 -23.46 12.83 6.92
C PRO A 120 -24.15 14.08 6.35
N ASP A 121 -25.45 13.99 6.07
CA ASP A 121 -26.17 15.07 5.38
C ASP A 121 -26.21 16.39 6.15
N ASP A 122 -26.30 16.34 7.46
CA ASP A 122 -26.26 17.51 8.33
C ASP A 122 -24.93 18.24 8.24
N GLN A 123 -23.82 17.50 8.26
CA GLN A 123 -22.46 18.04 8.12
C GLN A 123 -22.23 18.59 6.71
N TRP A 124 -22.67 17.88 5.67
CA TRP A 124 -22.59 18.36 4.30
C TRP A 124 -23.38 19.66 4.11
N ASN A 125 -24.59 19.74 4.67
CA ASN A 125 -25.42 20.96 4.60
C ASN A 125 -24.79 22.14 5.37
N THR A 126 -24.06 21.88 6.45
CA THR A 126 -23.27 22.91 7.16
C THR A 126 -22.13 23.39 6.27
N PHE A 127 -21.35 22.48 5.71
CA PHE A 127 -20.27 22.77 4.78
C PHE A 127 -20.74 23.61 3.58
N LEU A 128 -21.89 23.30 2.98
CA LEU A 128 -22.43 24.07 1.84
C LEU A 128 -22.73 25.53 2.19
N LYS A 129 -23.02 25.83 3.47
CA LYS A 129 -23.38 27.19 3.94
C LYS A 129 -22.17 27.96 4.43
N ASP A 130 -21.08 27.27 4.83
CA ASP A 130 -19.88 27.92 5.34
C ASP A 130 -18.81 27.99 4.22
N ARG A 131 -18.50 29.22 3.79
CA ARG A 131 -17.44 29.44 2.80
C ARG A 131 -16.04 28.99 3.25
N GLN A 132 -15.76 29.10 4.55
CA GLN A 132 -14.52 28.64 5.17
C GLN A 132 -14.61 27.17 5.63
N GLY A 133 -15.73 26.53 5.34
CA GLY A 133 -15.99 25.15 5.72
C GLY A 133 -15.01 24.17 5.10
N ALA A 134 -14.72 23.13 5.83
CA ALA A 134 -13.91 22.00 5.40
C ALA A 134 -14.53 20.67 5.80
N ILE A 135 -14.41 19.69 4.91
CA ILE A 135 -14.69 18.27 5.18
C ILE A 135 -13.35 17.53 5.25
N VAL A 136 -13.16 16.79 6.31
CA VAL A 136 -11.88 16.13 6.59
C VAL A 136 -12.06 14.61 6.68
N GLY A 137 -11.15 13.86 6.12
CA GLY A 137 -11.15 12.39 6.25
C GLY A 137 -10.88 11.93 7.68
N ALA A 138 -11.55 10.87 8.10
CA ALA A 138 -11.51 10.36 9.47
C ALA A 138 -10.09 10.02 9.97
N VAL A 139 -9.22 9.57 9.07
CA VAL A 139 -7.81 9.26 9.40
C VAL A 139 -7.04 10.54 9.74
N THR A 140 -7.22 11.61 8.98
CA THR A 140 -6.60 12.92 9.22
C THR A 140 -7.15 13.57 10.49
N MET A 141 -8.46 13.52 10.71
CA MET A 141 -9.08 13.96 11.96
C MET A 141 -8.46 13.30 13.19
N LYS A 142 -8.36 11.98 13.15
CA LYS A 142 -7.77 11.20 14.24
C LYS A 142 -6.27 11.48 14.42
N ARG A 143 -5.52 11.65 13.32
CA ARG A 143 -4.07 11.89 13.35
C ARG A 143 -3.74 13.19 14.07
N PHE A 144 -4.50 14.24 13.83
CA PHE A 144 -4.27 15.56 14.43
C PHE A 144 -5.10 15.82 15.68
N GLY A 145 -6.01 14.92 16.04
CA GLY A 145 -6.91 15.09 17.19
C GLY A 145 -7.97 16.18 16.99
N TRP A 146 -8.28 16.50 15.71
CA TRP A 146 -9.25 17.52 15.37
C TRP A 146 -10.68 17.07 15.65
N LYS A 147 -11.56 18.06 15.85
CA LYS A 147 -13.00 17.87 16.09
C LYS A 147 -13.80 18.76 15.15
N ILE A 148 -15.06 18.39 14.91
CA ILE A 148 -16.01 19.26 14.22
C ILE A 148 -16.16 20.55 15.03
N GLY A 149 -16.09 21.68 14.35
CA GLY A 149 -16.10 23.03 14.92
C GLY A 149 -14.71 23.61 15.20
N ASP A 150 -13.64 22.83 15.10
CA ASP A 150 -12.27 23.35 15.23
C ASP A 150 -11.93 24.27 14.05
N ARG A 151 -11.13 25.31 14.34
CA ARG A 151 -10.62 26.23 13.33
C ARG A 151 -9.16 25.95 13.03
N ILE A 152 -8.86 25.63 11.78
CA ILE A 152 -7.56 25.12 11.35
C ILE A 152 -6.87 26.12 10.43
N PRO A 153 -5.71 26.71 10.85
CA PRO A 153 -4.91 27.56 9.99
C PRO A 153 -3.99 26.74 9.10
N ILE A 154 -4.07 26.91 7.78
CA ILE A 154 -3.18 26.28 6.80
C ILE A 154 -2.51 27.38 5.99
N LYS A 155 -1.18 27.36 5.91
CA LYS A 155 -0.39 28.26 5.10
C LYS A 155 -0.09 27.64 3.75
N THR A 156 -0.29 28.37 2.65
CA THR A 156 0.09 27.90 1.32
C THR A 156 1.23 28.72 0.75
N THR A 157 2.12 28.06 0.02
CA THR A 157 3.21 28.67 -0.75
C THR A 157 2.94 28.67 -2.25
N ILE A 158 1.84 28.04 -2.66
CA ILE A 158 1.42 27.93 -4.06
C ILE A 158 0.57 29.14 -4.44
N TYR A 159 0.32 29.35 -5.70
CA TYR A 159 -0.51 30.43 -6.27
C TYR A 159 0.01 31.85 -6.01
N GLY A 160 1.28 32.01 -5.65
CA GLY A 160 1.85 33.32 -5.33
C GLY A 160 1.34 33.92 -4.00
N LEU A 161 0.84 33.08 -3.11
CA LEU A 161 0.29 33.43 -1.81
C LEU A 161 1.27 33.14 -0.66
N GLN A 162 2.54 33.52 -0.86
CA GLN A 162 3.59 33.24 0.12
C GLN A 162 3.17 33.68 1.53
N ASP A 163 3.23 32.74 2.47
CA ASP A 163 2.94 32.91 3.89
C ASP A 163 1.52 33.35 4.27
N ARG A 164 0.57 33.39 3.34
CA ARG A 164 -0.82 33.65 3.67
C ARG A 164 -1.42 32.46 4.42
N SER A 165 -1.95 32.71 5.61
CA SER A 165 -2.73 31.74 6.38
C SER A 165 -4.18 31.77 5.93
N PHE A 166 -4.70 30.59 5.62
CA PHE A 166 -6.12 30.35 5.38
C PHE A 166 -6.70 29.70 6.61
N GLU A 167 -7.85 30.21 7.07
CA GLU A 167 -8.56 29.68 8.21
C GLU A 167 -9.72 28.83 7.73
N PHE A 168 -9.81 27.60 8.20
CA PHE A 168 -10.87 26.65 7.85
C PHE A 168 -11.62 26.18 9.08
N ASN A 169 -12.95 26.15 9.01
CA ASN A 169 -13.80 25.54 10.02
C ASN A 169 -14.05 24.08 9.65
N ILE A 170 -13.83 23.15 10.55
CA ILE A 170 -14.16 21.74 10.29
C ILE A 170 -15.66 21.53 10.45
N ASP A 171 -16.38 21.42 9.35
CA ASP A 171 -17.84 21.25 9.33
C ASP A 171 -18.26 19.78 9.28
N GLY A 172 -17.36 18.89 8.85
CA GLY A 172 -17.70 17.49 8.77
C GLY A 172 -16.53 16.57 8.58
N VAL A 173 -16.85 15.28 8.72
CA VAL A 173 -15.93 14.17 8.54
C VAL A 173 -16.48 13.24 7.48
N TYR A 174 -15.65 12.82 6.53
CA TYR A 174 -16.02 11.78 5.59
C TYR A 174 -15.39 10.43 5.96
N HIS A 175 -16.09 9.37 5.62
CA HIS A 175 -15.66 7.99 5.71
C HIS A 175 -15.72 7.32 4.35
N GLY A 176 -14.82 6.42 4.08
CA GLY A 176 -14.86 5.54 2.93
C GLY A 176 -15.94 4.45 3.10
N ALA A 177 -16.59 4.07 2.01
CA ALA A 177 -17.51 2.93 1.99
C ALA A 177 -16.78 1.60 2.18
N LYS A 178 -15.49 1.56 1.84
CA LYS A 178 -14.62 0.38 1.96
C LYS A 178 -13.34 0.73 2.72
N PRO A 179 -12.70 -0.26 3.37
CA PRO A 179 -11.42 -0.05 4.07
C PRO A 179 -10.26 0.42 3.17
N GLU A 180 -10.40 0.24 1.86
CA GLU A 180 -9.43 0.64 0.85
C GLU A 180 -9.55 2.10 0.44
N ASP A 181 -10.69 2.74 0.72
CA ASP A 181 -10.94 4.14 0.35
C ASP A 181 -10.05 5.06 1.20
N ASP A 182 -9.54 6.12 0.55
CA ASP A 182 -8.63 7.05 1.21
C ASP A 182 -9.39 8.05 2.10
N GLU A 183 -9.21 7.94 3.41
CA GLU A 183 -9.76 8.83 4.42
C GLU A 183 -8.73 9.88 4.92
N SER A 184 -7.72 10.23 4.11
CA SER A 184 -6.66 11.13 4.54
C SER A 184 -6.77 12.56 4.02
N GLN A 185 -7.73 12.84 3.15
CA GLN A 185 -7.84 14.10 2.43
C GLN A 185 -8.55 15.18 3.26
N PHE A 186 -8.30 16.44 2.90
CA PHE A 186 -8.93 17.64 3.43
C PHE A 186 -9.55 18.40 2.26
N TRP A 187 -10.88 18.60 2.29
CA TRP A 187 -11.62 19.27 1.23
C TRP A 187 -12.16 20.60 1.72
N PHE A 188 -12.09 21.63 0.89
CA PHE A 188 -12.70 22.91 1.16
C PHE A 188 -13.24 23.54 -0.12
N GLN A 189 -14.07 24.58 0.04
CA GLN A 189 -14.87 25.12 -1.03
C GLN A 189 -14.09 25.93 -2.07
N TRP A 190 -14.44 25.72 -3.34
CA TRP A 190 -13.94 26.46 -4.49
C TRP A 190 -14.14 27.99 -4.34
N GLU A 191 -15.30 28.46 -3.87
CA GLU A 191 -15.58 29.90 -3.77
C GLU A 191 -14.63 30.60 -2.80
N TYR A 192 -14.28 29.99 -1.67
CA TYR A 192 -13.29 30.55 -0.74
C TYR A 192 -11.90 30.65 -1.37
N PHE A 193 -11.52 29.61 -2.09
CA PHE A 193 -10.23 29.60 -2.83
C PHE A 193 -10.21 30.69 -3.91
N LYS A 194 -11.22 30.77 -4.77
CA LYS A 194 -11.35 31.70 -5.88
C LYS A 194 -11.27 33.16 -5.42
N GLU A 195 -11.90 33.51 -4.30
CA GLU A 195 -11.81 34.87 -3.74
C GLU A 195 -10.42 35.20 -3.18
N SER A 196 -9.65 34.18 -2.83
CA SER A 196 -8.39 34.34 -2.13
C SER A 196 -7.16 34.36 -3.05
N VAL A 197 -7.28 33.83 -4.26
CA VAL A 197 -6.16 33.75 -5.23
C VAL A 197 -6.08 34.95 -6.15
N PRO A 198 -4.90 35.27 -6.71
CA PRO A 198 -4.76 36.28 -7.75
C PRO A 198 -5.62 36.01 -8.98
N ASP A 199 -6.03 37.07 -9.70
CA ASP A 199 -6.96 36.99 -10.83
C ASP A 199 -6.58 35.98 -11.90
N ARG A 200 -5.29 35.79 -12.13
CA ARG A 200 -4.76 34.80 -13.12
C ARG A 200 -5.17 33.36 -12.80
N PHE A 201 -5.50 33.04 -11.57
CA PHE A 201 -5.95 31.70 -11.14
C PHE A 201 -7.45 31.60 -10.97
N LYS A 202 -8.17 32.71 -10.93
CA LYS A 202 -9.63 32.73 -10.93
C LYS A 202 -10.12 32.16 -12.25
N GLY A 203 -10.95 31.16 -12.24
CA GLY A 203 -11.41 30.51 -13.46
C GLY A 203 -10.43 29.47 -14.06
N GLN A 204 -9.43 29.05 -13.30
CA GLN A 204 -8.53 27.96 -13.65
C GLN A 204 -8.66 26.82 -12.63
N VAL A 205 -8.82 25.60 -13.10
CA VAL A 205 -8.94 24.40 -12.27
C VAL A 205 -7.76 23.46 -12.50
N GLY A 206 -7.43 22.63 -11.53
CA GLY A 206 -6.35 21.66 -11.65
C GLY A 206 -6.70 20.52 -12.61
N TRP A 207 -7.86 19.93 -12.40
CA TRP A 207 -8.39 18.84 -13.23
C TRP A 207 -9.91 18.74 -13.08
N TYR A 208 -10.49 17.97 -13.99
CA TYR A 208 -11.88 17.51 -13.90
C TYR A 208 -11.92 16.02 -13.58
N THR A 209 -12.86 15.64 -12.71
CA THR A 209 -13.29 14.26 -12.55
C THR A 209 -14.72 14.14 -13.09
N ILE A 210 -14.89 13.23 -14.03
CA ILE A 210 -16.10 13.11 -14.84
C ILE A 210 -16.70 11.73 -14.60
N ARG A 211 -17.95 11.66 -14.21
CA ARG A 211 -18.70 10.41 -14.10
C ARG A 211 -19.54 10.18 -15.34
N ILE A 212 -19.37 9.00 -15.97
CA ILE A 212 -20.04 8.61 -17.20
C ILE A 212 -21.13 7.57 -16.95
N ALA A 213 -22.06 7.46 -17.88
CA ALA A 213 -23.20 6.54 -17.76
C ALA A 213 -22.82 5.07 -17.94
N ASN A 214 -21.92 4.81 -18.88
CA ASN A 214 -21.46 3.47 -19.24
C ASN A 214 -19.93 3.47 -19.34
N PRO A 215 -19.23 2.63 -18.57
CA PRO A 215 -17.77 2.49 -18.64
C PRO A 215 -17.24 2.17 -20.06
N ASP A 216 -18.01 1.44 -20.88
CA ASP A 216 -17.61 1.09 -22.25
C ASP A 216 -17.47 2.32 -23.16
N ASP A 217 -18.13 3.43 -22.82
CA ASP A 217 -18.03 4.69 -23.53
C ASP A 217 -16.77 5.51 -23.18
N ALA A 218 -16.01 5.10 -22.18
CA ALA A 218 -14.86 5.84 -21.68
C ALA A 218 -13.84 6.24 -22.78
N PRO A 219 -13.42 5.34 -23.70
CA PRO A 219 -12.47 5.71 -24.75
C PRO A 219 -13.06 6.72 -25.75
N ARG A 220 -14.35 6.61 -26.05
CA ARG A 220 -15.06 7.53 -26.97
C ARG A 220 -15.16 8.92 -26.34
N ILE A 221 -15.61 9.01 -25.10
CA ILE A 221 -15.79 10.28 -24.39
C ILE A 221 -14.44 10.96 -24.18
N ALA A 222 -13.42 10.22 -23.72
CA ALA A 222 -12.07 10.74 -23.54
C ALA A 222 -11.52 11.36 -24.84
N LYS A 223 -11.61 10.62 -25.95
CA LYS A 223 -11.19 11.12 -27.25
C LYS A 223 -12.00 12.35 -27.71
N THR A 224 -13.29 12.39 -27.41
CA THR A 224 -14.13 13.54 -27.74
C THR A 224 -13.66 14.79 -26.99
N ILE A 225 -13.42 14.69 -25.68
CA ILE A 225 -12.92 15.80 -24.86
C ILE A 225 -11.58 16.29 -25.39
N ASP A 226 -10.62 15.40 -25.62
CA ASP A 226 -9.29 15.78 -26.06
C ASP A 226 -9.29 16.42 -27.44
N ASN A 227 -10.17 15.97 -28.34
CA ASN A 227 -10.32 16.57 -29.67
C ASN A 227 -10.98 17.96 -29.63
N MET A 228 -11.88 18.24 -28.67
CA MET A 228 -12.50 19.57 -28.53
C MET A 228 -11.47 20.65 -28.23
N TYR A 229 -10.41 20.29 -27.49
CA TYR A 229 -9.40 21.24 -27.04
C TYR A 229 -8.05 21.06 -27.75
N LEU A 230 -8.01 20.25 -28.80
CA LEU A 230 -6.81 20.07 -29.64
C LEU A 230 -6.41 21.41 -30.29
N ASN A 231 -5.13 21.73 -30.23
CA ASN A 231 -4.55 23.01 -30.71
C ASN A 231 -5.06 24.24 -29.92
N SER A 232 -5.70 24.09 -28.76
CA SER A 232 -6.00 25.19 -27.86
C SER A 232 -4.76 25.53 -26.98
N PRO A 233 -4.72 26.71 -26.34
CA PRO A 233 -3.67 27.02 -25.36
C PRO A 233 -3.67 26.08 -24.14
N TYR A 234 -4.76 25.36 -23.91
CA TYR A 234 -4.97 24.46 -22.79
C TYR A 234 -5.45 23.10 -23.27
N GLU A 235 -4.61 22.42 -24.07
CA GLU A 235 -4.90 21.06 -24.52
C GLU A 235 -5.11 20.13 -23.34
N THR A 236 -6.07 19.21 -23.48
CA THR A 236 -6.41 18.24 -22.45
C THR A 236 -5.84 16.86 -22.74
N LYS A 237 -5.67 16.09 -21.69
CA LYS A 237 -5.46 14.64 -21.71
C LYS A 237 -6.49 14.03 -20.78
N THR A 238 -7.37 13.23 -21.39
CA THR A 238 -8.45 12.53 -20.66
C THR A 238 -8.21 11.03 -20.67
N GLU A 239 -8.22 10.43 -19.51
CA GLU A 239 -8.05 8.99 -19.35
C GLU A 239 -8.95 8.47 -18.23
N THR A 240 -9.16 7.15 -18.16
CA THR A 240 -9.88 6.56 -17.02
C THR A 240 -9.11 6.85 -15.73
N GLU A 241 -9.83 7.01 -14.62
CA GLU A 241 -9.23 7.24 -13.32
C GLU A 241 -8.22 6.13 -12.96
N SER A 242 -8.51 4.88 -13.35
CA SER A 242 -7.59 3.75 -13.19
C SER A 242 -6.29 3.93 -14.01
N ALA A 243 -6.39 4.36 -15.29
CA ALA A 243 -5.21 4.62 -16.11
C ALA A 243 -4.39 5.80 -15.56
N PHE A 244 -5.05 6.84 -15.07
CA PHE A 244 -4.43 7.97 -14.41
C PHE A 244 -3.66 7.55 -13.14
N ALA A 245 -4.30 6.78 -12.25
CA ALA A 245 -3.67 6.25 -11.05
C ALA A 245 -2.46 5.35 -11.38
N GLN A 246 -2.58 4.48 -12.41
CA GLN A 246 -1.45 3.67 -12.89
C GLN A 246 -0.32 4.53 -13.46
N GLY A 247 -0.66 5.61 -14.16
CA GLY A 247 0.29 6.59 -14.69
C GLY A 247 1.12 7.24 -13.57
N TRP A 248 0.48 7.61 -12.48
CA TRP A 248 1.14 8.12 -11.27
C TRP A 248 2.12 7.12 -10.69
N VAL A 249 1.67 5.87 -10.49
CA VAL A 249 2.54 4.81 -9.95
C VAL A 249 3.76 4.58 -10.84
N LYS A 250 3.61 4.66 -12.16
CA LYS A 250 4.72 4.51 -13.11
C LYS A 250 5.78 5.61 -13.00
N GLN A 251 5.42 6.83 -12.55
CA GLN A 251 6.38 7.92 -12.34
C GLN A 251 7.39 7.63 -11.23
N PHE A 252 7.02 6.82 -10.25
CA PHE A 252 7.95 6.33 -9.21
C PHE A 252 8.90 5.23 -9.71
N GLY A 253 8.91 4.94 -11.02
CA GLY A 253 9.67 3.86 -11.62
C GLY A 253 8.98 2.50 -11.51
N ASN A 254 9.74 1.44 -11.77
CA ASN A 254 9.19 0.09 -11.68
C ASN A 254 9.22 -0.42 -10.23
N ILE A 255 8.31 0.10 -9.38
CA ILE A 255 8.18 -0.28 -7.96
C ILE A 255 8.06 -1.80 -7.83
N LYS A 256 7.30 -2.45 -8.71
CA LYS A 256 7.14 -3.90 -8.71
C LYS A 256 8.48 -4.62 -8.90
N PHE A 257 9.31 -4.16 -9.81
CA PHE A 257 10.66 -4.70 -10.02
C PHE A 257 11.54 -4.51 -8.78
N LEU A 258 11.51 -3.33 -8.16
CA LEU A 258 12.26 -3.05 -6.93
C LEU A 258 11.83 -3.98 -5.79
N ILE A 259 10.52 -4.13 -5.58
CA ILE A 259 9.96 -5.01 -4.55
C ILE A 259 10.35 -6.47 -4.81
N MET A 260 10.24 -6.95 -6.06
CA MET A 260 10.66 -8.31 -6.42
C MET A 260 12.15 -8.52 -6.20
N SER A 261 12.98 -7.55 -6.58
CA SER A 261 14.44 -7.63 -6.41
C SER A 261 14.83 -7.71 -4.94
N ILE A 262 14.28 -6.82 -4.10
CA ILE A 262 14.52 -6.83 -2.66
C ILE A 262 14.04 -8.15 -2.04
N GLY A 263 12.82 -8.57 -2.37
CA GLY A 263 12.25 -9.83 -1.90
C GLY A 263 13.11 -11.02 -2.28
N THR A 264 13.60 -11.09 -3.52
CA THR A 264 14.50 -12.16 -3.99
C THR A 264 15.80 -12.21 -3.20
N VAL A 265 16.44 -11.05 -2.98
CA VAL A 265 17.68 -10.97 -2.19
C VAL A 265 17.45 -11.44 -0.75
N VAL A 266 16.34 -11.00 -0.12
CA VAL A 266 15.98 -11.40 1.25
C VAL A 266 15.77 -12.92 1.32
N PHE A 267 15.02 -13.52 0.41
CA PHE A 267 14.79 -14.95 0.39
C PHE A 267 16.06 -15.75 0.11
N PHE A 268 16.89 -15.29 -0.82
CA PHE A 268 18.17 -15.93 -1.13
C PHE A 268 19.11 -15.91 0.09
N THR A 269 19.22 -14.75 0.76
CA THR A 269 20.00 -14.61 1.98
C THR A 269 19.49 -15.54 3.09
N LEU A 270 18.16 -15.58 3.28
CA LEU A 270 17.53 -16.46 4.26
C LEU A 270 17.80 -17.94 3.97
N LEU A 271 17.74 -18.33 2.70
CA LEU A 271 18.06 -19.70 2.25
C LEU A 271 19.52 -20.07 2.56
N LEU A 272 20.47 -19.18 2.30
CA LEU A 272 21.89 -19.40 2.59
C LEU A 272 22.14 -19.50 4.10
N VAL A 273 21.61 -18.56 4.90
CA VAL A 273 21.78 -18.56 6.35
C VAL A 273 21.19 -19.82 6.96
N THR A 274 19.98 -20.17 6.58
CA THR A 274 19.29 -21.36 7.12
C THR A 274 19.96 -22.64 6.65
N GLY A 275 20.33 -22.74 5.37
CA GLY A 275 21.03 -23.90 4.83
C GLY A 275 22.36 -24.12 5.52
N ASN A 276 23.16 -23.08 5.76
CA ASN A 276 24.41 -23.16 6.52
C ASN A 276 24.16 -23.59 7.98
N THR A 277 23.16 -23.01 8.64
CA THR A 277 22.79 -23.38 10.01
C THR A 277 22.38 -24.85 10.12
N MET A 278 21.59 -25.33 9.16
CA MET A 278 21.18 -26.73 9.09
C MET A 278 22.38 -27.67 8.78
N ALA A 279 23.30 -27.28 7.89
CA ALA A 279 24.50 -28.04 7.61
C ALA A 279 25.40 -28.20 8.85
N ILE A 280 25.56 -27.12 9.62
CA ILE A 280 26.27 -27.14 10.90
C ILE A 280 25.56 -28.07 11.90
N SER A 281 24.22 -27.94 12.02
CA SER A 281 23.42 -28.79 12.92
C SER A 281 23.57 -30.29 12.60
N VAL A 282 23.49 -30.64 11.32
CA VAL A 282 23.71 -32.03 10.86
C VAL A 282 25.13 -32.52 11.18
N ARG A 283 26.15 -31.70 10.94
CA ARG A 283 27.55 -32.02 11.21
C ARG A 283 27.82 -32.30 12.70
N GLU A 284 27.23 -31.49 13.59
CA GLU A 284 27.37 -31.67 15.04
C GLU A 284 26.67 -32.92 15.56
N ARG A 285 25.67 -33.44 14.84
CA ARG A 285 24.90 -34.63 15.22
C ARG A 285 25.26 -35.87 14.38
N THR A 286 26.37 -35.84 13.68
CA THR A 286 26.82 -36.94 12.80
C THR A 286 26.82 -38.27 13.53
N ASN A 287 27.34 -38.33 14.78
CA ASN A 287 27.36 -39.54 15.60
C ASN A 287 25.96 -40.02 15.97
N GLU A 288 25.08 -39.12 16.42
CA GLU A 288 23.69 -39.45 16.79
C GLU A 288 22.93 -40.05 15.59
N LEU A 289 23.09 -39.44 14.42
CA LEU A 289 22.49 -39.93 13.17
C LEU A 289 23.09 -41.28 12.74
N GLY A 290 24.36 -41.48 12.98
CA GLY A 290 25.04 -42.75 12.77
C GLY A 290 24.49 -43.86 13.67
N VAL A 291 24.28 -43.61 14.95
CA VAL A 291 23.65 -44.53 15.90
C VAL A 291 22.21 -44.84 15.47
N LEU A 292 21.40 -43.87 15.07
CA LEU A 292 20.05 -44.12 14.58
C LEU A 292 20.03 -45.05 13.39
N LYS A 293 20.94 -44.89 12.43
CA LYS A 293 21.07 -45.77 11.28
C LYS A 293 21.56 -47.19 11.71
N ALA A 294 22.48 -47.27 12.67
CA ALA A 294 22.98 -48.57 13.18
C ALA A 294 21.87 -49.38 13.88
N ILE A 295 20.90 -48.72 14.52
CA ILE A 295 19.73 -49.36 15.18
C ILE A 295 18.65 -49.74 14.14
N GLY A 296 18.83 -49.41 12.84
CA GLY A 296 17.93 -49.83 11.77
C GLY A 296 16.94 -48.77 11.28
N PHE A 297 17.10 -47.48 11.63
CA PHE A 297 16.31 -46.42 11.03
C PHE A 297 16.65 -46.29 9.53
N PRO A 298 15.62 -46.31 8.66
CA PRO A 298 15.83 -46.17 7.22
C PRO A 298 16.36 -44.77 6.85
N ASP A 299 17.15 -44.70 5.80
CA ASP A 299 17.72 -43.43 5.29
C ASP A 299 16.70 -42.35 5.06
N ARG A 300 15.49 -42.71 4.60
CA ARG A 300 14.37 -41.77 4.41
C ARG A 300 13.87 -41.19 5.74
N ALA A 301 13.97 -41.89 6.85
CA ALA A 301 13.59 -41.33 8.16
C ALA A 301 14.56 -40.24 8.61
N VAL A 302 15.88 -40.45 8.39
CA VAL A 302 16.90 -39.43 8.69
C VAL A 302 16.69 -38.19 7.86
N LEU A 303 16.39 -38.33 6.56
CA LEU A 303 16.03 -37.20 5.68
C LEU A 303 14.78 -36.49 6.21
N GLY A 304 13.72 -37.21 6.56
CA GLY A 304 12.48 -36.67 7.09
C GLY A 304 12.65 -35.92 8.42
N PHE A 305 13.54 -36.35 9.30
CA PHE A 305 13.86 -35.66 10.55
C PHE A 305 14.49 -34.29 10.28
N ILE A 306 15.48 -34.21 9.40
CA ILE A 306 16.17 -32.94 9.13
C ILE A 306 15.29 -31.97 8.36
N LEU A 307 14.52 -32.46 7.39
CA LEU A 307 13.52 -31.64 6.69
C LEU A 307 12.42 -31.16 7.66
N GLY A 308 11.92 -32.04 8.54
CA GLY A 308 10.94 -31.67 9.55
C GLY A 308 11.45 -30.60 10.52
N GLU A 309 12.74 -30.66 10.89
CA GLU A 309 13.40 -29.64 11.72
C GLU A 309 13.47 -28.29 10.98
N SER A 310 13.87 -28.28 9.71
CA SER A 310 13.93 -27.06 8.89
C SER A 310 12.54 -26.44 8.67
N ILE A 311 11.53 -27.25 8.37
CA ILE A 311 10.15 -26.78 8.21
C ILE A 311 9.59 -26.26 9.54
N ALA A 312 9.89 -26.92 10.66
CA ALA A 312 9.44 -26.46 11.99
C ALA A 312 10.03 -25.09 12.34
N ILE A 313 11.30 -24.84 12.02
CA ILE A 313 11.93 -23.51 12.18
C ILE A 313 11.24 -22.47 11.29
N ALA A 314 10.98 -22.80 10.03
CA ALA A 314 10.31 -21.91 9.10
C ALA A 314 8.89 -21.56 9.56
N LEU A 315 8.12 -22.54 10.02
CA LEU A 315 6.79 -22.31 10.61
C LEU A 315 6.84 -21.49 11.89
N ALA A 316 7.82 -21.73 12.77
CA ALA A 316 8.03 -20.90 13.95
C ALA A 316 8.36 -19.45 13.55
N GLY A 317 9.07 -19.24 12.44
CA GLY A 317 9.35 -17.93 11.87
C GLY A 317 8.13 -17.18 11.36
N CYS A 318 6.98 -17.86 11.13
CA CYS A 318 5.71 -17.20 10.81
C CYS A 318 5.22 -16.22 11.90
N VAL A 319 5.85 -16.21 13.07
CA VAL A 319 5.65 -15.14 14.08
C VAL A 319 5.93 -13.76 13.46
N GLY A 320 6.79 -13.66 12.45
CA GLY A 320 6.99 -12.42 11.70
C GLY A 320 5.76 -11.94 10.93
N LEU A 321 4.92 -12.85 10.44
CA LEU A 321 3.63 -12.52 9.82
C LEU A 321 2.62 -12.02 10.87
N LEU A 322 2.64 -12.59 12.07
CA LEU A 322 1.81 -12.11 13.19
C LEU A 322 2.25 -10.71 13.62
N PHE A 323 3.55 -10.45 13.64
CA PHE A 323 4.08 -9.11 13.90
C PHE A 323 3.67 -8.13 12.80
N ALA A 324 3.63 -8.55 11.53
CA ALA A 324 3.14 -7.72 10.43
C ALA A 324 1.67 -7.32 10.61
N LEU A 325 0.81 -8.26 11.04
CA LEU A 325 -0.59 -7.98 11.36
C LEU A 325 -0.76 -6.90 12.43
N ALA A 326 0.14 -6.86 13.41
CA ALA A 326 0.08 -5.88 14.49
C ALA A 326 0.72 -4.52 14.10
N ALA A 327 1.84 -4.54 13.37
CA ALA A 327 2.65 -3.34 13.09
C ALA A 327 2.18 -2.58 11.85
N ILE A 328 1.76 -3.26 10.78
CA ILE A 328 1.39 -2.59 9.51
C ILE A 328 0.20 -1.63 9.65
N PRO A 329 -0.87 -1.91 10.41
CA PRO A 329 -1.94 -0.93 10.62
C PRO A 329 -1.49 0.34 11.35
N ALA A 330 -0.52 0.23 12.25
CA ALA A 330 0.07 1.40 12.90
C ALA A 330 0.92 2.22 11.93
N LEU A 331 1.72 1.54 11.09
CA LEU A 331 2.51 2.16 10.02
C LEU A 331 1.60 2.84 8.98
N SER A 332 0.51 2.18 8.56
CA SER A 332 -0.46 2.74 7.63
C SER A 332 -1.04 4.08 8.13
N ARG A 333 -1.40 4.13 9.41
CA ARG A 333 -1.89 5.39 10.04
C ARG A 333 -0.82 6.47 10.12
N ALA A 334 0.42 6.09 10.42
CA ALA A 334 1.54 7.04 10.50
C ALA A 334 1.92 7.63 9.13
N MET A 335 1.70 6.87 8.05
CA MET A 335 2.02 7.26 6.67
C MET A 335 0.78 7.68 5.86
N ALA A 336 -0.36 7.88 6.52
CA ALA A 336 -1.58 8.34 5.87
C ALA A 336 -1.38 9.67 5.14
N GLY A 337 -1.86 9.76 3.91
CA GLY A 337 -1.66 10.90 3.02
C GLY A 337 -0.36 10.86 2.20
N LEU A 338 0.64 10.07 2.61
CA LEU A 338 1.87 9.85 1.83
C LEU A 338 1.80 8.56 1.00
N LEU A 339 1.19 7.53 1.54
CA LEU A 339 1.00 6.23 0.89
C LEU A 339 -0.48 5.85 0.91
N PRO A 340 -0.93 5.07 -0.09
CA PRO A 340 -2.26 4.46 -0.05
C PRO A 340 -2.43 3.60 1.21
N PRO A 341 -3.68 3.33 1.66
CA PRO A 341 -3.93 2.51 2.84
C PRO A 341 -3.25 1.13 2.77
N LEU A 342 -2.42 0.83 3.78
CA LEU A 342 -1.67 -0.43 3.85
C LEU A 342 -2.51 -1.48 4.58
N LEU A 343 -3.04 -2.44 3.84
CA LEU A 343 -3.93 -3.49 4.37
C LEU A 343 -3.28 -4.87 4.25
N VAL A 344 -3.16 -5.57 5.35
CA VAL A 344 -2.70 -6.97 5.35
C VAL A 344 -3.85 -7.87 4.95
N THR A 345 -3.76 -8.50 3.78
CA THR A 345 -4.79 -9.40 3.26
C THR A 345 -4.51 -10.85 3.62
N ALA A 346 -5.57 -11.68 3.62
CA ALA A 346 -5.42 -13.12 3.78
C ALA A 346 -4.52 -13.73 2.68
N LYS A 347 -4.52 -13.16 1.47
CA LYS A 347 -3.63 -13.57 0.37
C LYS A 347 -2.16 -13.34 0.71
N THR A 348 -1.81 -12.17 1.25
CA THR A 348 -0.44 -11.83 1.67
C THR A 348 0.05 -12.80 2.74
N LEU A 349 -0.79 -13.12 3.72
CA LEU A 349 -0.45 -14.10 4.77
C LEU A 349 -0.28 -15.52 4.21
N ALA A 350 -1.17 -15.96 3.33
CA ALA A 350 -1.07 -17.27 2.70
C ALA A 350 0.22 -17.40 1.87
N TYR A 351 0.54 -16.40 1.07
CA TYR A 351 1.81 -16.38 0.32
C TYR A 351 3.03 -16.35 1.24
N GLY A 352 2.96 -15.65 2.36
CA GLY A 352 4.02 -15.65 3.38
C GLY A 352 4.26 -17.03 3.98
N VAL A 353 3.19 -17.76 4.31
CA VAL A 353 3.29 -19.15 4.82
C VAL A 353 3.84 -20.10 3.74
N ILE A 354 3.36 -19.98 2.50
CA ILE A 354 3.88 -20.79 1.37
C ILE A 354 5.37 -20.50 1.17
N ALA A 355 5.77 -19.24 1.17
CA ALA A 355 7.17 -18.84 1.04
C ALA A 355 8.04 -19.41 2.18
N ALA A 356 7.55 -19.37 3.43
CA ALA A 356 8.22 -19.98 4.57
C ALA A 356 8.44 -21.49 4.37
N LEU A 357 7.41 -22.20 3.93
CA LEU A 357 7.49 -23.64 3.66
C LEU A 357 8.49 -23.96 2.53
N VAL A 358 8.46 -23.18 1.45
CA VAL A 358 9.38 -23.33 0.31
C VAL A 358 10.83 -23.12 0.75
N VAL A 359 11.11 -22.04 1.48
CA VAL A 359 12.46 -21.75 1.97
C VAL A 359 12.90 -22.79 3.01
N GLY A 360 12.01 -23.16 3.94
CA GLY A 360 12.29 -24.20 4.94
C GLY A 360 12.63 -25.54 4.29
N PHE A 361 11.91 -25.93 3.26
CA PHE A 361 12.20 -27.15 2.48
C PHE A 361 13.52 -27.02 1.70
N ALA A 362 13.69 -25.95 0.94
CA ALA A 362 14.87 -25.73 0.09
C ALA A 362 16.16 -25.62 0.91
N SER A 363 16.14 -24.95 2.07
CA SER A 363 17.31 -24.83 2.94
C SER A 363 17.69 -26.14 3.64
N GLY A 364 16.69 -27.00 3.93
CA GLY A 364 16.89 -28.28 4.59
C GLY A 364 17.30 -29.43 3.65
N ILE A 365 16.96 -29.36 2.34
CA ILE A 365 17.11 -30.50 1.42
C ILE A 365 18.58 -30.98 1.22
N LEU A 366 19.48 -30.01 1.03
CA LEU A 366 20.91 -30.34 0.82
C LEU A 366 21.56 -30.98 2.06
N PRO A 367 21.44 -30.41 3.27
CA PRO A 367 21.92 -31.03 4.50
C PRO A 367 21.26 -32.39 4.79
N ALA A 368 19.96 -32.51 4.55
CA ALA A 368 19.20 -33.72 4.76
C ALA A 368 19.65 -34.85 3.83
N TYR A 369 19.88 -34.53 2.56
CA TYR A 369 20.38 -35.48 1.57
C TYR A 369 21.80 -35.92 1.89
N GLY A 370 22.67 -35.01 2.33
CA GLY A 370 24.01 -35.32 2.81
C GLY A 370 24.01 -36.31 3.99
N ALA A 371 23.13 -36.05 4.98
CA ALA A 371 22.97 -36.95 6.12
C ALA A 371 22.37 -38.34 5.74
N MET A 372 21.41 -38.33 4.82
CA MET A 372 20.83 -39.56 4.28
C MET A 372 21.89 -40.49 3.67
N ARG A 373 22.83 -39.93 2.91
CA ARG A 373 23.90 -40.72 2.23
C ARG A 373 25.10 -41.05 3.11
N MET A 374 25.14 -40.60 4.34
CA MET A 374 26.25 -40.82 5.26
C MET A 374 26.37 -42.31 5.63
N ARG A 375 27.58 -42.87 5.50
CA ARG A 375 27.89 -44.25 5.90
C ARG A 375 28.04 -44.35 7.42
N VAL A 376 27.41 -45.36 8.04
CA VAL A 376 27.45 -45.61 9.50
C VAL A 376 28.85 -45.68 10.05
N VAL A 377 29.76 -46.42 9.34
CA VAL A 377 31.18 -46.58 9.72
C VAL A 377 31.89 -45.23 9.82
N THR A 378 31.65 -44.35 8.85
CA THR A 378 32.27 -43.00 8.82
C THR A 378 31.72 -42.09 9.90
N ALA A 379 30.44 -42.24 10.27
CA ALA A 379 29.80 -41.47 11.29
C ALA A 379 30.30 -41.82 12.70
N LEU A 380 30.52 -43.09 12.99
CA LEU A 380 30.97 -43.58 14.29
C LEU A 380 32.49 -43.46 14.50
N ARG A 381 33.30 -43.33 13.42
CA ARG A 381 34.77 -43.22 13.48
C ARG A 381 35.26 -41.78 13.75
N ARG A 382 34.40 -40.77 13.66
CA ARG A 382 34.71 -39.39 14.04
C ARG A 382 34.47 -39.19 15.55
N VAL A 383 35.46 -39.65 16.36
CA VAL A 383 35.61 -39.27 17.76
C VAL A 383 36.62 -38.12 17.81
#